data_da206bbe93c4ffd00fbf91e401162b2a
#
_entry.id   da206bbe93c4ffd00fbf91e401162b2a
#
_cell.length_a   1.000
_cell.length_b   1.000
_cell.length_c   1.000
_cell.angle_alpha   90.00
_cell.angle_beta   90.00
_cell.angle_gamma   90.00
#
_symmetry.space_group_name_H-M   'P 1'
#
loop_
_entity.id
_entity.type
_entity.pdbx_description
1 polymer ?
#
loop_
_entity_poly.entity_id
_entity_poly.type
_entity_poly.pdbx_seq_one_letter_code
_entity_poly.pdbx_strand_id
1 'polypeptide(L)'
;MKNIEKNLSNAIRFLSMDAVQNANSGHPGMPMGMADVATILFKYFLKFNPKNPNWLNRDRFILSAGHGSMLLYSLLYLTGYKSVSLNDIKKFRQLNSICAGHPEYHPNSGIETTTGPLGQGIANSVGFAIAEEILKKKLGSNLINHKTCLLYTSDAADDQAC
;
A
#
# COMPACT_ATOMS: atom_id res chain seq x y z
N MET A 1 -0.08 -17.25 -13.98
CA MET A 1 0.93 -16.89 -12.96
C MET A 1 1.84 -18.08 -12.70
N LYS A 2 3.14 -17.85 -12.52
CA LYS A 2 4.08 -18.88 -12.07
C LYS A 2 3.77 -19.25 -10.62
N ASN A 3 4.27 -20.41 -10.14
CA ASN A 3 3.98 -20.85 -8.77
C ASN A 3 4.36 -19.82 -7.68
N ILE A 4 5.44 -19.07 -7.89
CA ILE A 4 5.90 -18.07 -6.91
C ILE A 4 4.93 -16.88 -6.80
N GLU A 5 4.39 -16.38 -7.91
CA GLU A 5 3.39 -15.30 -7.87
C GLU A 5 2.12 -15.75 -7.17
N LYS A 6 1.69 -16.98 -7.44
CA LYS A 6 0.53 -17.57 -6.76
C LYS A 6 0.76 -17.69 -5.26
N ASN A 7 1.96 -18.08 -4.84
CA ASN A 7 2.29 -18.16 -3.42
C ASN A 7 2.33 -16.78 -2.76
N LEU A 8 2.88 -15.75 -3.44
CA LEU A 8 2.90 -14.39 -2.93
C LEU A 8 1.49 -13.80 -2.79
N SER A 9 0.65 -13.94 -3.82
CA SER A 9 -0.73 -13.45 -3.73
C SER A 9 -1.55 -14.21 -2.69
N ASN A 10 -1.34 -15.51 -2.53
CA ASN A 10 -1.97 -16.26 -1.45
C ASN A 10 -1.45 -15.81 -0.07
N ALA A 11 -0.15 -15.50 0.08
CA ALA A 11 0.37 -14.95 1.32
C ALA A 11 -0.31 -13.61 1.69
N ILE A 12 -0.53 -12.73 0.72
CA ILE A 12 -1.30 -11.48 0.93
C ILE A 12 -2.71 -11.80 1.43
N ARG A 13 -3.40 -12.76 0.79
CA ARG A 13 -4.76 -13.16 1.16
C ARG A 13 -4.82 -13.69 2.60
N PHE A 14 -3.94 -14.64 2.94
CA PHE A 14 -3.93 -15.23 4.28
C PHE A 14 -3.56 -14.21 5.37
N LEU A 15 -2.52 -13.40 5.16
CA LEU A 15 -2.17 -12.33 6.11
C LEU A 15 -3.33 -11.38 6.35
N SER A 16 -4.05 -11.01 5.30
CA SER A 16 -5.18 -10.09 5.41
C SER A 16 -6.38 -10.73 6.08
N MET A 17 -6.70 -11.96 5.73
CA MET A 17 -7.81 -12.72 6.32
C MET A 17 -7.57 -12.94 7.82
N ASP A 18 -6.39 -13.41 8.18
CA ASP A 18 -6.05 -13.70 9.57
C ASP A 18 -6.04 -12.43 10.43
N ALA A 19 -5.48 -11.31 9.90
CA ALA A 19 -5.45 -10.05 10.61
C ALA A 19 -6.85 -9.47 10.85
N VAL A 20 -7.70 -9.46 9.82
CA VAL A 20 -9.10 -9.01 9.94
C VAL A 20 -9.90 -9.89 10.90
N GLN A 21 -9.73 -11.22 10.80
CA GLN A 21 -10.40 -12.16 11.70
C GLN A 21 -9.95 -11.97 13.16
N ASN A 22 -8.64 -11.81 13.37
CA ASN A 22 -8.10 -11.59 14.72
C ASN A 22 -8.56 -10.26 15.33
N ALA A 23 -8.66 -9.20 14.52
CA ALA A 23 -9.17 -7.91 14.96
C ALA A 23 -10.69 -7.88 15.15
N ASN A 24 -11.40 -8.89 14.63
CA ASN A 24 -12.86 -8.92 14.52
C ASN A 24 -13.43 -7.64 13.89
N SER A 25 -12.65 -7.02 13.01
CA SER A 25 -12.97 -5.74 12.36
C SER A 25 -12.04 -5.53 11.16
N GLY A 26 -12.56 -4.97 10.07
CA GLY A 26 -11.78 -4.64 8.88
C GLY A 26 -12.46 -5.06 7.59
N HIS A 27 -11.78 -4.77 6.48
CA HIS A 27 -12.31 -4.97 5.14
C HIS A 27 -11.43 -5.97 4.37
N PRO A 28 -11.81 -7.26 4.29
CA PRO A 28 -11.01 -8.26 3.61
C PRO A 28 -11.20 -8.27 2.08
N GLY A 29 -12.29 -7.71 1.55
CA GLY A 29 -12.67 -7.82 0.14
C GLY A 29 -11.60 -7.33 -0.81
N MET A 30 -11.11 -6.11 -0.62
CA MET A 30 -10.08 -5.52 -1.46
C MET A 30 -8.73 -6.28 -1.40
N PRO A 31 -8.15 -6.58 -0.22
CA PRO A 31 -6.93 -7.38 -0.15
C PRO A 31 -7.05 -8.74 -0.84
N MET A 32 -8.20 -9.39 -0.70
CA MET A 32 -8.47 -10.69 -1.32
C MET A 32 -8.53 -10.58 -2.85
N GLY A 33 -9.30 -9.61 -3.36
CA GLY A 33 -9.53 -9.43 -4.79
C GLY A 33 -8.31 -8.88 -5.53
N MET A 34 -7.54 -7.98 -4.92
CA MET A 34 -6.42 -7.29 -5.55
C MET A 34 -5.06 -7.96 -5.30
N ALA A 35 -4.99 -9.08 -4.58
CA ALA A 35 -3.74 -9.74 -4.25
C ALA A 35 -2.89 -10.11 -5.48
N ASP A 36 -3.50 -10.61 -6.56
CA ASP A 36 -2.80 -10.99 -7.78
C ASP A 36 -2.26 -9.75 -8.51
N VAL A 37 -3.08 -8.71 -8.64
CA VAL A 37 -2.70 -7.44 -9.27
C VAL A 37 -1.55 -6.79 -8.50
N ALA A 38 -1.67 -6.69 -7.18
CA ALA A 38 -0.64 -6.10 -6.33
C ALA A 38 0.67 -6.90 -6.36
N THR A 39 0.60 -8.22 -6.38
CA THR A 39 1.79 -9.09 -6.52
C THR A 39 2.53 -8.79 -7.82
N ILE A 40 1.84 -8.73 -8.94
CA ILE A 40 2.45 -8.46 -10.25
C ILE A 40 3.00 -7.04 -10.30
N LEU A 41 2.25 -6.05 -9.78
CA LEU A 41 2.65 -4.65 -9.72
C LEU A 41 3.97 -4.48 -8.94
N PHE A 42 4.04 -4.99 -7.72
CA PHE A 42 5.23 -4.86 -6.87
C PHE A 42 6.42 -5.66 -7.36
N LYS A 43 6.17 -6.82 -7.98
CA LYS A 43 7.26 -7.69 -8.44
C LYS A 43 7.92 -7.22 -9.72
N TYR A 44 7.15 -6.63 -10.65
CA TYR A 44 7.63 -6.40 -12.01
C TYR A 44 7.59 -4.93 -12.48
N PHE A 45 6.79 -4.09 -11.85
CA PHE A 45 6.54 -2.75 -12.36
C PHE A 45 7.01 -1.63 -11.44
N LEU A 46 6.85 -1.77 -10.13
CA LEU A 46 7.23 -0.72 -9.17
C LEU A 46 8.72 -0.74 -8.88
N LYS A 47 9.29 0.44 -8.91
CA LYS A 47 10.68 0.71 -8.57
C LYS A 47 10.74 1.21 -7.12
N PHE A 48 11.18 0.38 -6.21
CA PHE A 48 11.29 0.70 -4.78
C PHE A 48 12.50 0.04 -4.14
N ASN A 49 12.88 0.53 -2.96
CA ASN A 49 13.95 -0.05 -2.15
C ASN A 49 13.54 -0.08 -0.67
N PRO A 50 13.15 -1.23 -0.10
CA PRO A 50 12.71 -1.32 1.29
C PRO A 50 13.81 -1.01 2.30
N LYS A 51 15.10 -1.12 1.91
CA LYS A 51 16.25 -0.72 2.74
C LYS A 51 16.49 0.79 2.73
N ASN A 52 15.95 1.50 1.75
CA ASN A 52 15.99 2.95 1.67
C ASN A 52 14.61 3.49 1.26
N PRO A 53 13.64 3.49 2.18
CA PRO A 53 12.27 3.92 1.91
C PRO A 53 12.17 5.41 1.54
N ASN A 54 13.21 6.19 1.80
CA ASN A 54 13.28 7.62 1.43
C ASN A 54 13.99 7.87 0.10
N TRP A 55 14.37 6.83 -0.64
CA TRP A 55 14.99 7.03 -1.94
C TRP A 55 14.14 7.95 -2.81
N LEU A 56 14.72 9.06 -3.22
CA LEU A 56 14.00 10.15 -3.89
C LEU A 56 13.33 9.68 -5.19
N ASN A 57 14.01 8.83 -5.96
CA ASN A 57 13.55 8.36 -7.26
C ASN A 57 12.82 7.01 -7.22
N ARG A 58 12.28 6.62 -6.05
CA ARG A 58 11.38 5.46 -5.95
C ARG A 58 9.99 5.81 -6.47
N ASP A 59 9.30 4.85 -7.01
CA ASP A 59 7.88 4.98 -7.34
C ASP A 59 7.04 5.16 -6.07
N ARG A 60 5.93 5.88 -6.20
CA ARG A 60 4.97 6.14 -5.12
C ARG A 60 3.76 5.23 -5.30
N PHE A 61 3.50 4.39 -4.34
CA PHE A 61 2.30 3.57 -4.33
C PHE A 61 1.27 4.16 -3.37
N ILE A 62 0.10 4.52 -3.90
CA ILE A 62 -0.99 5.13 -3.14
C ILE A 62 -2.19 4.20 -3.18
N LEU A 63 -2.60 3.74 -2.00
CA LEU A 63 -3.82 2.97 -1.82
C LEU A 63 -4.96 3.94 -1.48
N SER A 64 -5.74 4.35 -2.48
CA SER A 64 -6.85 5.29 -2.29
C SER A 64 -8.05 4.65 -1.58
N ALA A 65 -8.28 3.37 -1.84
CA ALA A 65 -9.24 2.57 -1.07
C ALA A 65 -8.62 2.18 0.28
N GLY A 66 -8.48 3.16 1.16
CA GLY A 66 -7.75 3.02 2.43
C GLY A 66 -8.33 1.98 3.38
N HIS A 67 -9.62 1.66 3.26
CA HIS A 67 -10.26 0.57 4.01
C HIS A 67 -9.60 -0.79 3.73
N GLY A 68 -9.05 -1.02 2.54
CA GLY A 68 -8.26 -2.21 2.19
C GLY A 68 -6.82 -2.20 2.70
N SER A 69 -6.54 -1.52 3.80
CA SER A 69 -5.20 -1.26 4.35
C SER A 69 -4.33 -2.51 4.52
N MET A 70 -4.93 -3.67 4.80
CA MET A 70 -4.19 -4.92 4.93
C MET A 70 -3.49 -5.34 3.64
N LEU A 71 -3.96 -4.91 2.46
CA LEU A 71 -3.22 -5.10 1.21
C LEU A 71 -1.85 -4.41 1.29
N LEU A 72 -1.83 -3.14 1.70
CA LEU A 72 -0.60 -2.37 1.81
C LEU A 72 0.34 -2.94 2.88
N TYR A 73 -0.19 -3.27 4.07
CA TYR A 73 0.65 -3.82 5.15
C TYR A 73 1.25 -5.18 4.79
N SER A 74 0.48 -6.05 4.14
CA SER A 74 0.98 -7.33 3.63
C SER A 74 2.10 -7.13 2.60
N LEU A 75 1.94 -6.17 1.68
CA LEU A 75 2.96 -5.84 0.68
C LEU A 75 4.23 -5.28 1.33
N LEU A 76 4.12 -4.36 2.30
CA LEU A 76 5.28 -3.81 3.02
C LEU A 76 6.04 -4.92 3.76
N TYR A 77 5.33 -5.80 4.44
CA TYR A 77 5.93 -6.95 5.13
C TYR A 77 6.64 -7.89 4.15
N LEU A 78 5.95 -8.34 3.10
CA LEU A 78 6.47 -9.33 2.16
C LEU A 78 7.61 -8.80 1.29
N THR A 79 7.66 -7.49 1.06
CA THR A 79 8.75 -6.84 0.31
C THR A 79 9.94 -6.43 1.18
N GLY A 80 9.84 -6.61 2.51
CA GLY A 80 10.95 -6.44 3.43
C GLY A 80 11.15 -5.03 3.99
N TYR A 81 10.09 -4.19 3.98
CA TYR A 81 10.12 -2.95 4.74
C TYR A 81 10.19 -3.25 6.24
N LYS A 82 11.11 -2.62 6.95
CA LYS A 82 11.31 -2.83 8.39
C LYS A 82 10.20 -2.22 9.25
N SER A 83 9.40 -1.34 8.68
CA SER A 83 8.31 -0.64 9.35
C SER A 83 7.14 -1.53 9.74
N VAL A 84 6.94 -2.63 9.01
CA VAL A 84 5.82 -3.57 9.27
C VAL A 84 6.39 -4.97 9.47
N SER A 85 6.29 -5.47 10.68
CA SER A 85 6.62 -6.85 11.04
C SER A 85 5.37 -7.73 11.10
N LEU A 86 5.55 -9.04 11.16
CA LEU A 86 4.43 -9.96 11.38
C LEU A 86 3.71 -9.67 12.72
N ASN A 87 4.44 -9.20 13.72
CA ASN A 87 3.84 -8.83 15.00
C ASN A 87 2.96 -7.57 14.90
N ASP A 88 3.31 -6.63 14.02
CA ASP A 88 2.48 -5.46 13.75
C ASP A 88 1.21 -5.86 13.00
N ILE A 89 1.30 -6.78 12.04
CA ILE A 89 0.14 -7.35 11.35
C ILE A 89 -0.82 -8.04 12.33
N LYS A 90 -0.29 -8.80 13.30
CA LYS A 90 -1.10 -9.42 14.36
C LYS A 90 -1.82 -8.40 15.26
N LYS A 91 -1.31 -7.16 15.30
CA LYS A 91 -1.91 -6.04 16.03
C LYS A 91 -2.74 -5.11 15.13
N PHE A 92 -3.20 -5.60 13.99
CA PHE A 92 -4.05 -4.84 13.08
C PHE A 92 -5.24 -4.21 13.83
N ARG A 93 -5.48 -2.93 13.61
CA ARG A 93 -6.54 -2.12 14.26
C ARG A 93 -6.45 -2.00 15.79
N GLN A 94 -5.31 -2.37 16.39
CA GLN A 94 -5.08 -2.14 17.81
C GLN A 94 -4.52 -0.72 18.03
N LEU A 95 -4.82 -0.14 19.19
CA LEU A 95 -4.32 1.18 19.56
C LEU A 95 -2.78 1.23 19.47
N ASN A 96 -2.25 2.29 18.87
CA ASN A 96 -0.83 2.53 18.64
C ASN A 96 -0.14 1.52 17.69
N SER A 97 -0.90 0.71 16.95
CA SER A 97 -0.33 -0.14 15.91
C SER A 97 -0.10 0.67 14.63
N ILE A 98 1.05 0.46 13.97
CA ILE A 98 1.28 1.01 12.63
C ILE A 98 0.32 0.41 11.59
N CYS A 99 -0.22 -0.79 11.86
CA CYS A 99 -1.24 -1.43 11.05
C CYS A 99 -2.64 -0.94 11.48
N ALA A 100 -2.88 0.36 11.36
CA ALA A 100 -4.16 0.99 11.62
C ALA A 100 -5.25 0.52 10.64
N GLY A 101 -6.53 0.79 10.95
CA GLY A 101 -7.65 0.42 10.09
C GLY A 101 -7.60 1.03 8.68
N HIS A 102 -7.00 2.20 8.57
CA HIS A 102 -6.69 2.89 7.32
C HIS A 102 -5.21 3.28 7.33
N PRO A 103 -4.53 3.35 6.18
CA PRO A 103 -3.11 3.73 6.16
C PRO A 103 -2.93 5.15 6.71
N GLU A 104 -1.99 5.30 7.63
CA GLU A 104 -1.57 6.59 8.15
C GLU A 104 -0.13 6.85 7.70
N TYR A 105 0.14 8.05 7.20
CA TYR A 105 1.48 8.44 6.81
C TYR A 105 2.45 8.29 7.99
N HIS A 106 3.53 7.59 7.74
CA HIS A 106 4.59 7.43 8.72
C HIS A 106 5.96 7.57 8.04
N PRO A 107 6.85 8.44 8.52
CA PRO A 107 8.18 8.59 7.93
C PRO A 107 8.91 7.23 7.87
N ASN A 108 9.60 6.98 6.78
CA ASN A 108 10.39 5.75 6.56
C ASN A 108 9.59 4.43 6.52
N SER A 109 8.27 4.49 6.46
CA SER A 109 7.43 3.29 6.53
C SER A 109 7.15 2.64 5.17
N GLY A 110 7.22 3.41 4.10
CA GLY A 110 6.68 3.03 2.79
C GLY A 110 5.20 3.36 2.61
N ILE A 111 4.54 3.93 3.63
CA ILE A 111 3.18 4.48 3.54
C ILE A 111 3.30 5.92 3.07
N GLU A 112 2.90 6.19 1.83
CA GLU A 112 3.13 7.48 1.18
C GLU A 112 2.21 8.59 1.68
N THR A 113 0.99 8.25 2.07
CA THR A 113 -0.03 9.21 2.49
C THR A 113 -1.09 8.55 3.34
N THR A 114 -1.76 9.35 4.18
CA THR A 114 -2.93 8.92 4.93
C THR A 114 -4.14 8.88 4.00
N THR A 115 -4.83 7.75 3.98
CA THR A 115 -6.07 7.54 3.24
C THR A 115 -7.14 6.95 4.14
N GLY A 116 -8.37 6.93 3.68
CA GLY A 116 -9.54 6.49 4.44
C GLY A 116 -10.78 7.11 3.80
N PRO A 117 -10.93 8.45 3.88
CA PRO A 117 -11.99 9.12 3.13
C PRO A 117 -11.85 8.88 1.64
N LEU A 118 -12.93 8.46 0.98
CA LEU A 118 -12.93 8.16 -0.45
C LEU A 118 -12.56 9.39 -1.28
N GLY A 119 -11.73 9.17 -2.31
CA GLY A 119 -11.22 10.24 -3.18
C GLY A 119 -9.95 10.93 -2.69
N GLN A 120 -9.60 10.86 -1.41
CA GLN A 120 -8.40 11.53 -0.88
C GLN A 120 -7.11 11.00 -1.50
N GLY A 121 -6.98 9.69 -1.67
CA GLY A 121 -5.80 9.10 -2.33
C GLY A 121 -5.67 9.53 -3.79
N ILE A 122 -6.79 9.69 -4.51
CA ILE A 122 -6.80 10.22 -5.89
C ILE A 122 -6.24 11.64 -5.91
N ALA A 123 -6.78 12.52 -5.06
CA ALA A 123 -6.32 13.91 -4.98
C ALA A 123 -4.83 14.01 -4.60
N ASN A 124 -4.39 13.22 -3.61
CA ASN A 124 -2.99 13.17 -3.20
C ASN A 124 -2.09 12.67 -4.33
N SER A 125 -2.52 11.66 -5.11
CA SER A 125 -1.71 11.14 -6.22
C SER A 125 -1.48 12.16 -7.32
N VAL A 126 -2.45 13.04 -7.58
CA VAL A 126 -2.27 14.18 -8.49
C VAL A 126 -1.19 15.13 -7.94
N GLY A 127 -1.23 15.44 -6.65
CA GLY A 127 -0.19 16.25 -5.99
C GLY A 127 1.20 15.63 -6.10
N PHE A 128 1.33 14.32 -5.90
CA PHE A 128 2.61 13.60 -6.08
C PHE A 128 3.11 13.65 -7.52
N ALA A 129 2.23 13.49 -8.51
CA ALA A 129 2.61 13.57 -9.92
C ALA A 129 3.05 14.99 -10.33
N ILE A 130 2.37 16.02 -9.82
CA ILE A 130 2.79 17.43 -10.03
C ILE A 130 4.17 17.67 -9.38
N ALA A 131 4.37 17.18 -8.17
CA ALA A 131 5.66 17.31 -7.46
C ALA A 131 6.80 16.61 -8.23
N GLU A 132 6.54 15.42 -8.78
CA GLU A 132 7.51 14.71 -9.64
C GLU A 132 7.91 15.55 -10.85
N GLU A 133 6.96 16.12 -11.59
CA GLU A 133 7.24 16.95 -12.76
C GLU A 133 8.02 18.24 -12.40
N ILE A 134 7.71 18.86 -11.26
CA ILE A 134 8.45 20.03 -10.76
C ILE A 134 9.89 19.63 -10.42
N LEU A 135 10.09 18.56 -9.70
CA LEU A 135 11.40 18.06 -9.32
C LEU A 135 12.23 17.65 -10.54
N LYS A 136 11.61 16.97 -11.50
CA LYS A 136 12.25 16.58 -12.75
C LYS A 136 12.72 17.77 -13.57
N LYS A 137 11.93 18.85 -13.65
CA LYS A 137 12.35 20.12 -14.28
C LYS A 137 13.49 20.79 -13.56
N LYS A 138 13.55 20.72 -12.22
CA LYS A 138 14.60 21.35 -11.40
C LYS A 138 15.90 20.55 -11.35
N LEU A 139 15.81 19.22 -11.26
CA LEU A 139 16.96 18.34 -10.98
C LEU A 139 17.37 17.48 -12.18
N GLY A 140 16.57 17.45 -13.23
CA GLY A 140 16.80 16.66 -14.42
C GLY A 140 16.20 15.24 -14.36
N SER A 141 15.84 14.73 -15.53
CA SER A 141 15.22 13.41 -15.69
C SER A 141 16.13 12.23 -15.32
N ASN A 142 17.44 12.45 -15.26
CA ASN A 142 18.39 11.41 -14.81
C ASN A 142 18.29 11.15 -13.30
N LEU A 143 17.91 12.17 -12.53
CA LEU A 143 17.75 12.05 -11.07
C LEU A 143 16.30 11.76 -10.67
N ILE A 144 15.34 12.32 -11.39
CA ILE A 144 13.91 12.19 -11.10
C ILE A 144 13.19 11.58 -12.30
N ASN A 145 12.78 10.33 -12.14
CA ASN A 145 12.02 9.57 -13.12
C ASN A 145 11.24 8.46 -12.41
N HIS A 146 10.55 8.82 -11.33
CA HIS A 146 9.65 7.92 -10.63
C HIS A 146 8.22 8.09 -11.13
N LYS A 147 7.37 7.16 -10.80
CA LYS A 147 5.95 7.17 -11.14
C LYS A 147 5.12 7.24 -9.87
N THR A 148 3.94 7.81 -9.98
CA THR A 148 2.90 7.71 -8.98
C THR A 148 1.90 6.64 -9.44
N CYS A 149 1.80 5.56 -8.69
CA CYS A 149 0.87 4.47 -8.93
C CYS A 149 -0.28 4.57 -7.93
N LEU A 150 -1.48 4.68 -8.46
CA LEU A 150 -2.71 4.77 -7.68
C LEU A 150 -3.50 3.47 -7.82
N LEU A 151 -3.84 2.87 -6.69
CA LEU A 151 -4.80 1.79 -6.62
C LEU A 151 -6.07 2.32 -5.95
N TYR A 152 -7.17 2.33 -6.72
CA TYR A 152 -8.48 2.77 -6.25
C TYR A 152 -9.55 1.80 -6.73
N THR A 153 -10.58 1.66 -5.93
CA THR A 153 -11.82 1.01 -6.32
C THR A 153 -12.97 1.90 -5.85
N SER A 154 -14.03 1.98 -6.63
CA SER A 154 -15.25 2.68 -6.24
C SER A 154 -16.23 1.71 -5.61
N ASP A 155 -15.78 1.01 -4.56
CA ASP A 155 -16.64 0.00 -3.95
C ASP A 155 -17.51 0.63 -2.87
N ALA A 156 -18.54 1.36 -3.33
CA ALA A 156 -19.58 1.89 -2.45
C ALA A 156 -20.39 0.79 -1.74
N ALA A 157 -20.27 -0.47 -2.19
CA ALA A 157 -20.95 -1.59 -1.56
C ALA A 157 -20.25 -2.06 -0.28
N ASP A 158 -18.93 -1.90 -0.16
CA ASP A 158 -18.18 -2.26 1.05
C ASP A 158 -18.39 -1.25 2.20
N ASP A 159 -18.80 0.00 1.88
CA ASP A 159 -19.08 1.04 2.88
C ASP A 159 -20.41 0.83 3.62
N GLN A 160 -21.28 -0.04 3.15
CA GLN A 160 -22.58 -0.33 3.80
C GLN A 160 -22.49 -1.43 4.87
N ALA A 161 -21.34 -2.08 5.01
CA ALA A 161 -21.13 -3.16 5.97
C ALA A 161 -20.38 -2.71 7.24
N CYS A 162 -20.21 -1.40 7.45
CA CYS A 162 -19.57 -0.82 8.64
C CYS A 162 -20.61 -0.37 9.63
#